data_a774d900c3b36aa2d82ed6b20d3f0379
#
_entry.id   a774d900c3b36aa2d82ed6b20d3f0379
#
_cell.length_a   1.000
_cell.length_b   1.000
_cell.length_c   1.000
_cell.angle_alpha   90.00
_cell.angle_beta   90.00
_cell.angle_gamma   90.00
#
_symmetry.space_group_name_H-M   'P 1'
#
loop_
_entity.id
_entity.type
_entity.pdbx_description
1 polymer ?
#
loop_
_entity_poly.entity_id
_entity_poly.type
_entity_poly.pdbx_seq_one_letter_code
_entity_poly.pdbx_strand_id
1 'polypeptide(L)'
;IPIISDFECSFAAEDLEQIQEFSAGETKEFTMTMRGVKNTMITAPEGWSAKFSKEAGKENVLVVTAPASSAKMMTRATADNSTDIAILATSGKYAMIAKIQVSIKNRTDYKADFDHGKDITIGGITINNQIYSDADIQILDATDADVALDTYFSATMSKPVILFLTGTAHNFTTTGVKSISNDVIIIGRYDDEQVTLRPINCWKSCKGKLLFKNIKIDLSDLNGGSNAGYFINNAGVISKGDFTDICIDNCLIANVLKPIYYDAAQKTYFGIDNISVQDTRIEVNAIKIALINIYKGFNLGDYKTFNFKNNIVYSQTPQEGVQILNWATGNIPLSDGVLSAEIINNTFVNMIGSNIFFRYQKGTSLTISKNIFDVSPEAEFGSYYYSFLESCTPQIDVTDNIVYGLTKNWNYYHTSSLVKEPTSGNNITKH
;
A
#
# COMPACT_ATOMS: atom_id res chain seq x y z
N ILE A 1 41.93 -47.11 -12.21
CA ILE A 1 41.12 -46.37 -11.20
C ILE A 1 39.87 -45.91 -11.93
N PRO A 2 38.66 -46.43 -11.62
CA PRO A 2 37.44 -45.92 -12.26
C PRO A 2 37.24 -44.47 -11.82
N ILE A 3 37.09 -43.59 -12.78
CA ILE A 3 36.78 -42.17 -12.57
C ILE A 3 35.37 -42.11 -11.99
N ILE A 4 35.22 -41.57 -10.77
CA ILE A 4 33.97 -41.44 -10.02
C ILE A 4 33.12 -40.27 -10.63
N SER A 5 33.07 -40.16 -11.95
CA SER A 5 32.38 -39.01 -12.61
C SER A 5 30.88 -39.25 -12.86
N ASP A 6 30.34 -40.45 -12.50
CA ASP A 6 28.99 -40.80 -12.91
C ASP A 6 27.98 -40.96 -11.76
N PHE A 7 28.31 -40.54 -10.53
CA PHE A 7 27.37 -40.56 -9.41
C PHE A 7 27.26 -39.15 -8.81
N GLU A 8 26.12 -38.52 -9.00
CA GLU A 8 25.86 -37.16 -8.56
C GLU A 8 24.40 -37.01 -8.11
N CYS A 9 24.21 -36.30 -7.01
CA CYS A 9 22.89 -35.85 -6.55
C CYS A 9 23.08 -34.45 -5.93
N SER A 10 22.69 -33.41 -6.64
CA SER A 10 22.88 -32.03 -6.18
C SER A 10 21.74 -31.11 -6.59
N PHE A 11 21.48 -30.10 -5.79
CA PHE A 11 20.66 -28.94 -6.17
C PHE A 11 21.46 -28.00 -7.07
N ALA A 12 20.78 -27.14 -7.83
CA ALA A 12 21.43 -26.07 -8.55
C ALA A 12 22.15 -25.12 -7.58
N ALA A 13 23.27 -24.55 -8.00
CA ALA A 13 24.07 -23.67 -7.13
C ALA A 13 23.27 -22.46 -6.65
N GLU A 14 22.45 -21.89 -7.52
CA GLU A 14 21.54 -20.78 -7.23
C GLU A 14 20.53 -21.08 -6.12
N ASP A 15 20.06 -22.33 -6.01
CA ASP A 15 19.13 -22.74 -4.96
C ASP A 15 19.81 -22.86 -3.59
N LEU A 16 21.14 -22.98 -3.56
CA LEU A 16 21.94 -23.14 -2.34
C LEU A 16 22.56 -21.84 -1.85
N GLU A 17 22.53 -20.76 -2.65
CA GLU A 17 23.12 -19.46 -2.28
C GLU A 17 22.40 -18.81 -1.11
N GLN A 18 21.11 -19.14 -0.90
CA GLN A 18 20.30 -18.55 0.17
C GLN A 18 19.28 -19.55 0.70
N ILE A 19 18.78 -19.30 1.91
CA ILE A 19 17.67 -20.07 2.48
C ILE A 19 16.44 -19.88 1.61
N GLN A 20 15.80 -20.97 1.21
CA GLN A 20 14.60 -20.92 0.39
C GLN A 20 13.37 -20.62 1.26
N GLU A 21 12.88 -19.40 1.18
CA GLU A 21 11.71 -18.95 1.95
C GLU A 21 10.41 -19.36 1.28
N PHE A 22 9.47 -19.88 2.05
CA PHE A 22 8.14 -20.29 1.62
C PHE A 22 7.05 -19.53 2.38
N SER A 23 5.98 -19.17 1.71
CA SER A 23 4.73 -18.86 2.40
C SER A 23 4.07 -20.12 2.95
N ALA A 24 3.21 -20.01 3.96
CA ALA A 24 2.50 -21.17 4.50
C ALA A 24 1.69 -21.87 3.40
N GLY A 25 1.88 -23.16 3.25
CA GLY A 25 1.23 -23.98 2.21
C GLY A 25 1.79 -23.82 0.79
N GLU A 26 2.79 -22.94 0.59
CA GLU A 26 3.42 -22.73 -0.72
C GLU A 26 4.13 -24.00 -1.20
N THR A 27 4.09 -24.23 -2.51
CA THR A 27 4.82 -25.32 -3.19
C THR A 27 5.83 -24.72 -4.15
N LYS A 28 7.09 -25.18 -4.08
CA LYS A 28 8.16 -24.85 -5.04
C LYS A 28 8.76 -26.10 -5.64
N GLU A 29 9.25 -25.95 -6.86
CA GLU A 29 9.94 -27.02 -7.62
C GLU A 29 11.43 -26.72 -7.71
N PHE A 30 12.28 -27.71 -7.42
CA PHE A 30 13.72 -27.63 -7.52
C PHE A 30 14.25 -28.68 -8.49
N THR A 31 14.89 -28.23 -9.56
CA THR A 31 15.49 -29.15 -10.52
C THR A 31 16.84 -29.63 -9.99
N MET A 32 17.01 -30.93 -9.87
CA MET A 32 18.22 -31.55 -9.35
C MET A 32 19.07 -32.18 -10.45
N THR A 33 20.37 -32.16 -10.27
CA THR A 33 21.28 -33.00 -11.07
C THR A 33 21.35 -34.39 -10.44
N MET A 34 20.91 -35.41 -11.17
CA MET A 34 20.90 -36.78 -10.71
C MET A 34 21.54 -37.71 -11.77
N ARG A 35 22.75 -38.21 -11.47
CA ARG A 35 23.48 -39.09 -12.35
C ARG A 35 23.82 -40.40 -11.62
N GLY A 36 23.58 -41.54 -12.23
CA GLY A 36 23.92 -42.81 -11.67
C GLY A 36 23.19 -43.20 -10.37
N VAL A 37 22.19 -42.42 -9.95
CA VAL A 37 21.39 -42.67 -8.74
C VAL A 37 20.38 -43.77 -9.02
N LYS A 38 20.33 -44.77 -8.13
CA LYS A 38 19.38 -45.89 -8.23
C LYS A 38 18.24 -45.78 -7.22
N ASN A 39 18.51 -45.28 -6.03
CA ASN A 39 17.50 -45.11 -4.98
C ASN A 39 17.69 -43.76 -4.30
N THR A 40 16.58 -43.19 -3.86
CA THR A 40 16.54 -41.97 -3.07
C THR A 40 15.68 -42.14 -1.83
N MET A 41 16.10 -41.55 -0.73
CA MET A 41 15.30 -41.40 0.48
C MET A 41 15.27 -39.93 0.85
N ILE A 42 14.07 -39.35 0.97
CA ILE A 42 13.87 -37.97 1.30
C ILE A 42 13.52 -37.84 2.78
N THR A 43 14.20 -36.94 3.47
CA THR A 43 13.90 -36.54 4.85
C THR A 43 13.46 -35.11 4.86
N ALA A 44 12.22 -34.86 5.25
CA ALA A 44 11.65 -33.52 5.41
C ALA A 44 11.27 -33.30 6.89
N PRO A 45 11.39 -32.09 7.40
CA PRO A 45 10.96 -31.75 8.75
C PRO A 45 9.45 -31.91 8.95
N GLU A 46 9.02 -31.95 10.20
CA GLU A 46 7.60 -32.06 10.55
C GLU A 46 6.78 -30.94 9.88
N GLY A 47 5.68 -31.33 9.23
CA GLY A 47 4.77 -30.44 8.52
C GLY A 47 5.19 -30.14 7.08
N TRP A 48 6.46 -30.33 6.70
CA TRP A 48 6.91 -30.18 5.32
C TRP A 48 6.65 -31.46 4.51
N SER A 49 6.33 -31.27 3.23
CA SER A 49 6.24 -32.37 2.27
C SER A 49 7.30 -32.17 1.18
N ALA A 50 8.06 -33.21 0.91
CA ALA A 50 8.99 -33.21 -0.23
C ALA A 50 8.89 -34.54 -0.97
N LYS A 51 8.77 -34.48 -2.31
CA LYS A 51 8.67 -35.64 -3.17
C LYS A 51 9.18 -35.33 -4.57
N PHE A 52 9.71 -36.32 -5.27
CA PHE A 52 10.01 -36.14 -6.69
C PHE A 52 8.71 -36.09 -7.51
N SER A 53 8.76 -35.28 -8.56
CA SER A 53 7.65 -35.21 -9.53
C SER A 53 7.39 -36.52 -10.18
N LYS A 54 6.11 -36.82 -10.44
CA LYS A 54 5.68 -37.99 -11.22
C LYS A 54 5.37 -37.66 -12.68
N GLU A 55 5.58 -36.39 -13.07
CA GLU A 55 5.36 -35.98 -14.45
C GLU A 55 6.50 -36.46 -15.33
N ALA A 56 6.13 -36.98 -16.52
CA ALA A 56 7.11 -37.45 -17.51
C ALA A 56 8.06 -36.31 -17.92
N GLY A 57 9.38 -36.55 -17.84
CA GLY A 57 10.41 -35.57 -18.13
C GLY A 57 10.77 -34.65 -16.98
N LYS A 58 10.15 -34.81 -15.79
CA LYS A 58 10.45 -34.07 -14.56
C LYS A 58 10.85 -35.00 -13.40
N GLU A 59 11.40 -36.16 -13.69
CA GLU A 59 11.73 -37.18 -12.69
C GLU A 59 12.82 -36.74 -11.71
N ASN A 60 13.61 -35.70 -12.09
CA ASN A 60 14.64 -35.10 -11.28
C ASN A 60 14.18 -33.79 -10.63
N VAL A 61 12.89 -33.46 -10.66
CA VAL A 61 12.35 -32.27 -10.01
C VAL A 61 11.81 -32.63 -8.63
N LEU A 62 12.40 -32.06 -7.59
CA LEU A 62 11.89 -32.15 -6.21
C LEU A 62 10.80 -31.12 -5.99
N VAL A 63 9.61 -31.60 -5.64
CA VAL A 63 8.46 -30.76 -5.27
C VAL A 63 8.40 -30.64 -3.76
N VAL A 64 8.58 -29.44 -3.24
CA VAL A 64 8.57 -29.13 -1.81
C VAL A 64 7.35 -28.29 -1.48
N THR A 65 6.59 -28.70 -0.46
CA THR A 65 5.43 -27.94 0.05
C THR A 65 5.64 -27.61 1.51
N ALA A 66 5.49 -26.34 1.85
CA ALA A 66 5.56 -25.85 3.21
C ALA A 66 4.32 -26.25 4.03
N PRO A 67 4.42 -26.28 5.38
CA PRO A 67 3.26 -26.48 6.25
C PRO A 67 2.17 -25.42 6.00
N ALA A 68 0.91 -25.83 6.07
CA ALA A 68 -0.25 -24.97 5.83
C ALA A 68 -0.46 -23.91 6.93
N SER A 69 0.18 -24.03 8.08
CA SER A 69 0.17 -22.98 9.13
C SER A 69 1.50 -22.95 9.87
N SER A 70 1.97 -21.73 10.16
CA SER A 70 3.18 -21.50 10.95
C SER A 70 3.04 -21.86 12.45
N ALA A 71 1.81 -22.03 12.94
CA ALA A 71 1.51 -22.18 14.37
C ALA A 71 2.07 -23.48 15.02
N LYS A 72 2.42 -24.51 14.23
CA LYS A 72 2.97 -25.75 14.76
C LYS A 72 4.50 -25.82 14.84
N MET A 73 5.22 -24.83 14.32
CA MET A 73 6.69 -24.84 14.26
C MET A 73 7.40 -24.19 15.47
N MET A 74 6.68 -23.69 16.46
CA MET A 74 7.27 -22.95 17.59
C MET A 74 8.03 -23.78 18.62
N THR A 75 8.25 -25.07 18.42
CA THR A 75 8.86 -25.92 19.46
C THR A 75 10.38 -26.13 19.35
N ARG A 76 11.03 -25.67 18.28
CA ARG A 76 12.50 -25.62 18.15
C ARG A 76 12.95 -24.53 17.17
N ALA A 77 12.87 -23.28 17.56
CA ALA A 77 13.48 -22.19 16.83
C ALA A 77 15.00 -22.20 17.05
N THR A 78 15.76 -22.54 16.03
CA THR A 78 17.08 -21.95 15.84
C THR A 78 16.88 -20.47 15.47
N ALA A 79 17.85 -19.61 15.76
CA ALA A 79 17.72 -18.15 15.56
C ALA A 79 17.26 -17.72 14.15
N ASP A 80 17.30 -18.62 13.16
CA ASP A 80 16.99 -18.33 11.76
C ASP A 80 15.72 -19.02 11.24
N ASN A 81 14.93 -19.71 12.06
CA ASN A 81 13.73 -20.47 11.65
C ASN A 81 13.93 -21.38 10.42
N SER A 82 15.17 -21.70 10.08
CA SER A 82 15.51 -22.53 8.92
C SER A 82 15.65 -24.01 9.31
N THR A 83 15.37 -24.87 8.37
CA THR A 83 15.48 -26.31 8.50
C THR A 83 15.95 -26.93 7.20
N ASP A 84 16.48 -28.16 7.26
CA ASP A 84 17.00 -28.86 6.09
C ASP A 84 15.98 -29.86 5.52
N ILE A 85 15.80 -29.88 4.23
CA ILE A 85 15.29 -31.01 3.48
C ILE A 85 16.50 -31.77 2.93
N ALA A 86 16.62 -33.03 3.26
CA ALA A 86 17.76 -33.84 2.87
C ALA A 86 17.34 -34.98 1.95
N ILE A 87 18.15 -35.27 0.94
CA ILE A 87 17.98 -36.41 0.02
C ILE A 87 19.21 -37.29 0.13
N LEU A 88 19.02 -38.49 0.60
CA LEU A 88 20.03 -39.54 0.54
C LEU A 88 19.88 -40.28 -0.80
N ALA A 89 20.85 -40.13 -1.68
CA ALA A 89 20.94 -40.84 -2.95
C ALA A 89 21.92 -41.99 -2.83
N THR A 90 21.58 -43.15 -3.36
CA THR A 90 22.41 -44.37 -3.32
C THR A 90 22.47 -45.10 -4.64
N SER A 91 23.64 -45.75 -4.90
CA SER A 91 23.82 -46.66 -6.03
C SER A 91 24.91 -47.70 -5.69
N GLY A 92 24.51 -48.89 -5.30
CA GLY A 92 25.43 -49.93 -4.84
C GLY A 92 26.19 -49.48 -3.58
N LYS A 93 27.52 -49.34 -3.68
CA LYS A 93 28.36 -48.87 -2.58
C LYS A 93 28.49 -47.32 -2.47
N TYR A 94 27.92 -46.59 -3.38
CA TYR A 94 27.98 -45.15 -3.39
C TYR A 94 26.76 -44.56 -2.68
N ALA A 95 27.00 -43.53 -1.87
CA ALA A 95 25.99 -42.74 -1.17
C ALA A 95 26.36 -41.29 -1.12
N MET A 96 25.40 -40.39 -1.31
CA MET A 96 25.57 -38.95 -1.24
C MET A 96 24.33 -38.32 -0.57
N ILE A 97 24.52 -37.24 0.19
CA ILE A 97 23.43 -36.48 0.78
C ILE A 97 23.43 -35.08 0.12
N ALA A 98 22.34 -34.75 -0.54
CA ALA A 98 22.04 -33.38 -0.96
C ALA A 98 21.10 -32.72 0.05
N LYS A 99 21.34 -31.46 0.37
CA LYS A 99 20.51 -30.70 1.31
C LYS A 99 20.15 -29.34 0.74
N ILE A 100 18.96 -28.88 1.06
CA ILE A 100 18.51 -27.52 0.80
C ILE A 100 17.92 -26.95 2.08
N GLN A 101 18.29 -25.72 2.41
CA GLN A 101 17.75 -25.01 3.56
C GLN A 101 16.44 -24.34 3.17
N VAL A 102 15.41 -24.57 3.97
CA VAL A 102 14.09 -24.00 3.79
C VAL A 102 13.63 -23.30 5.07
N SER A 103 12.84 -22.23 4.92
CA SER A 103 12.21 -21.55 6.03
C SER A 103 10.80 -21.13 5.66
N ILE A 104 9.95 -20.92 6.66
CA ILE A 104 8.67 -20.26 6.44
C ILE A 104 8.88 -18.77 6.70
N LYS A 105 8.41 -17.93 5.76
CA LYS A 105 8.35 -16.49 5.96
C LYS A 105 7.61 -16.20 7.26
N ASN A 106 8.21 -15.34 8.09
CA ASN A 106 7.50 -14.81 9.23
C ASN A 106 6.35 -13.95 8.73
N ARG A 107 5.15 -14.47 8.90
CA ARG A 107 3.90 -13.85 8.48
C ARG A 107 3.34 -13.06 9.65
N THR A 108 3.07 -11.77 9.47
CA THR A 108 2.33 -10.98 10.44
C THR A 108 0.84 -11.33 10.33
N ASP A 109 0.24 -11.75 11.44
CA ASP A 109 -1.23 -11.87 11.57
C ASP A 109 -1.73 -10.68 12.40
N TYR A 110 -2.20 -9.62 11.72
CA TYR A 110 -2.70 -8.41 12.38
C TYR A 110 -3.87 -8.68 13.34
N LYS A 111 -4.69 -9.70 13.07
CA LYS A 111 -5.76 -10.08 14.01
C LYS A 111 -5.19 -10.69 15.28
N ALA A 112 -4.19 -11.57 15.16
CA ALA A 112 -3.52 -12.15 16.31
C ALA A 112 -2.76 -11.07 17.12
N ASP A 113 -2.10 -10.13 16.44
CA ASP A 113 -1.43 -9.00 17.09
C ASP A 113 -2.43 -8.13 17.85
N PHE A 114 -3.59 -7.83 17.26
CA PHE A 114 -4.66 -7.12 17.93
C PHE A 114 -5.15 -7.85 19.18
N ASP A 115 -5.41 -9.15 19.10
CA ASP A 115 -5.89 -9.97 20.22
C ASP A 115 -4.90 -10.02 21.38
N HIS A 116 -3.61 -10.01 21.07
CA HIS A 116 -2.54 -9.98 22.06
C HIS A 116 -2.21 -8.58 22.59
N GLY A 117 -2.97 -7.56 22.22
CA GLY A 117 -2.78 -6.18 22.67
C GLY A 117 -1.55 -5.49 22.06
N LYS A 118 -1.02 -6.01 20.96
CA LYS A 118 0.04 -5.33 20.23
C LYS A 118 -0.53 -4.16 19.41
N ASP A 119 0.27 -3.15 19.26
CA ASP A 119 -0.06 -1.97 18.47
C ASP A 119 0.02 -2.26 16.98
N ILE A 120 -1.07 -1.97 16.28
CA ILE A 120 -1.11 -1.88 14.81
C ILE A 120 -1.14 -0.40 14.47
N THR A 121 -0.16 0.08 13.71
CA THR A 121 -0.13 1.48 13.30
C THR A 121 -0.68 1.63 11.89
N ILE A 122 -1.57 2.61 11.69
CA ILE A 122 -2.16 2.97 10.39
C ILE A 122 -2.07 4.48 10.21
N GLY A 123 -1.21 4.95 9.32
CA GLY A 123 -1.05 6.39 9.08
C GLY A 123 -0.67 7.20 10.32
N GLY A 124 0.00 6.60 11.29
CA GLY A 124 0.35 7.20 12.57
C GLY A 124 -0.69 6.99 13.67
N ILE A 125 -1.84 6.38 13.37
CA ILE A 125 -2.89 6.06 14.34
C ILE A 125 -2.63 4.66 14.91
N THR A 126 -2.68 4.53 16.24
CA THR A 126 -2.52 3.25 16.93
C THR A 126 -3.84 2.55 17.11
N ILE A 127 -3.87 1.28 16.71
CA ILE A 127 -5.02 0.38 16.82
C ILE A 127 -4.60 -0.82 17.68
N ASN A 128 -5.29 -1.05 18.78
CA ASN A 128 -5.13 -2.24 19.63
C ASN A 128 -6.44 -2.55 20.38
N ASN A 129 -6.50 -3.70 21.03
CA ASN A 129 -7.69 -4.15 21.74
C ASN A 129 -8.01 -3.38 23.03
N GLN A 130 -7.10 -2.56 23.52
CA GLN A 130 -7.35 -1.69 24.68
C GLN A 130 -8.06 -0.42 24.27
N ILE A 131 -7.62 0.21 23.17
CA ILE A 131 -8.22 1.41 22.60
C ILE A 131 -9.59 1.10 22.00
N TYR A 132 -9.74 -0.05 21.36
CA TYR A 132 -10.95 -0.48 20.66
C TYR A 132 -11.64 -1.67 21.37
N SER A 133 -11.71 -1.64 22.70
CA SER A 133 -12.25 -2.73 23.52
C SER A 133 -13.74 -3.00 23.32
N ASP A 134 -14.49 -2.01 22.82
CA ASP A 134 -15.92 -2.09 22.56
C ASP A 134 -16.27 -2.22 21.06
N ALA A 135 -15.25 -2.31 20.19
CA ALA A 135 -15.46 -2.41 18.76
C ALA A 135 -16.18 -3.69 18.34
N ASP A 136 -16.95 -3.62 17.28
CA ASP A 136 -17.45 -4.79 16.56
C ASP A 136 -16.33 -5.31 15.64
N ILE A 137 -15.81 -6.49 15.96
CA ILE A 137 -14.64 -7.08 15.28
C ILE A 137 -15.10 -8.27 14.47
N GLN A 138 -14.82 -8.26 13.18
CA GLN A 138 -15.15 -9.34 12.26
C GLN A 138 -13.91 -9.86 11.55
N ILE A 139 -13.88 -11.18 11.30
CA ILE A 139 -12.92 -11.83 10.40
C ILE A 139 -13.75 -12.32 9.22
N LEU A 140 -13.40 -11.85 8.03
CA LEU A 140 -14.14 -12.16 6.80
C LEU A 140 -13.20 -12.80 5.80
N ASP A 141 -13.70 -13.84 5.13
CA ASP A 141 -12.95 -14.60 4.15
C ASP A 141 -13.66 -14.57 2.79
N ALA A 142 -12.94 -14.14 1.75
CA ALA A 142 -13.40 -14.13 0.36
C ALA A 142 -12.75 -15.22 -0.49
N THR A 143 -12.62 -16.44 0.04
CA THR A 143 -12.02 -17.58 -0.68
C THR A 143 -12.99 -18.22 -1.66
N ASP A 144 -14.24 -18.38 -1.27
CA ASP A 144 -15.24 -19.14 -2.06
C ASP A 144 -16.18 -18.27 -2.89
N ALA A 145 -16.37 -17.01 -2.51
CA ALA A 145 -17.25 -16.05 -3.20
C ALA A 145 -16.92 -14.61 -2.83
N ASP A 146 -17.40 -13.67 -3.64
CA ASP A 146 -17.36 -12.24 -3.30
C ASP A 146 -18.17 -11.98 -2.02
N VAL A 147 -17.61 -11.13 -1.15
CA VAL A 147 -18.20 -10.80 0.16
C VAL A 147 -18.63 -9.33 0.18
N ALA A 148 -19.91 -9.06 0.39
CA ALA A 148 -20.43 -7.71 0.53
C ALA A 148 -20.23 -7.20 1.95
N LEU A 149 -19.61 -6.02 2.07
CA LEU A 149 -19.34 -5.36 3.36
C LEU A 149 -20.48 -4.40 3.81
N ASP A 150 -21.51 -4.25 3.00
CA ASP A 150 -22.56 -3.24 3.20
C ASP A 150 -23.27 -3.30 4.55
N THR A 151 -23.41 -4.49 5.10
CA THR A 151 -24.11 -4.71 6.37
C THR A 151 -23.34 -4.23 7.59
N TYR A 152 -22.04 -4.04 7.47
CA TYR A 152 -21.17 -3.61 8.58
C TYR A 152 -21.15 -2.09 8.77
N PHE A 153 -21.66 -1.31 7.80
CA PHE A 153 -21.55 0.13 7.79
C PHE A 153 -22.91 0.82 7.71
N SER A 154 -23.15 1.79 8.58
CA SER A 154 -24.38 2.59 8.54
C SER A 154 -24.16 4.00 9.10
N ALA A 155 -25.08 4.90 8.79
CA ALA A 155 -25.10 6.25 9.37
C ALA A 155 -25.48 6.28 10.86
N THR A 156 -25.79 5.12 11.45
CA THR A 156 -26.22 4.98 12.85
C THR A 156 -25.39 3.98 13.64
N MET A 157 -24.12 3.78 13.25
CA MET A 157 -23.20 2.91 13.98
C MET A 157 -23.00 3.44 15.40
N SER A 158 -23.24 2.59 16.39
CA SER A 158 -23.05 2.93 17.82
C SER A 158 -21.65 2.61 18.33
N LYS A 159 -20.89 1.79 17.60
CA LYS A 159 -19.56 1.32 17.96
C LYS A 159 -18.61 1.37 16.76
N PRO A 160 -17.31 1.47 17.01
CA PRO A 160 -16.31 1.23 15.96
C PRO A 160 -16.46 -0.15 15.33
N VAL A 161 -16.11 -0.27 14.06
CA VAL A 161 -16.07 -1.55 13.33
C VAL A 161 -14.66 -1.81 12.86
N ILE A 162 -14.14 -2.99 13.15
CA ILE A 162 -12.83 -3.46 12.70
C ILE A 162 -13.03 -4.73 11.89
N LEU A 163 -12.64 -4.69 10.63
CA LEU A 163 -12.68 -5.84 9.72
C LEU A 163 -11.27 -6.34 9.43
N PHE A 164 -11.01 -7.60 9.75
CA PHE A 164 -9.83 -8.33 9.30
C PHE A 164 -10.20 -9.20 8.11
N LEU A 165 -9.65 -8.87 6.95
CA LEU A 165 -10.00 -9.50 5.69
C LEU A 165 -8.94 -10.53 5.29
N THR A 166 -9.38 -11.69 4.78
CA THR A 166 -8.51 -12.75 4.26
C THR A 166 -9.11 -13.36 2.99
N GLY A 167 -8.30 -14.04 2.19
CA GLY A 167 -8.71 -14.62 0.92
C GLY A 167 -8.36 -13.73 -0.28
N THR A 168 -7.73 -14.33 -1.29
CA THR A 168 -7.26 -13.63 -2.50
C THR A 168 -8.02 -14.03 -3.76
N ALA A 169 -8.90 -15.04 -3.68
CA ALA A 169 -9.59 -15.59 -4.84
C ALA A 169 -10.79 -14.73 -5.29
N HIS A 170 -11.40 -14.03 -4.38
CA HIS A 170 -12.58 -13.22 -4.58
C HIS A 170 -12.45 -11.82 -3.97
N ASN A 171 -13.45 -10.98 -4.19
CA ASN A 171 -13.40 -9.58 -3.77
C ASN A 171 -14.28 -9.32 -2.56
N PHE A 172 -13.87 -8.34 -1.75
CA PHE A 172 -14.75 -7.65 -0.83
C PHE A 172 -15.37 -6.47 -1.57
N THR A 173 -16.68 -6.28 -1.45
CA THR A 173 -17.40 -5.25 -2.21
C THR A 173 -18.22 -4.32 -1.30
N THR A 174 -18.39 -3.07 -1.74
CA THR A 174 -19.36 -2.14 -1.15
C THR A 174 -20.25 -1.60 -2.27
N THR A 175 -21.56 -1.89 -2.24
CA THR A 175 -22.47 -1.60 -3.33
C THR A 175 -23.21 -0.26 -3.17
N GLY A 176 -23.50 0.12 -1.95
CA GLY A 176 -24.20 1.38 -1.66
C GLY A 176 -23.25 2.53 -1.32
N VAL A 177 -23.75 3.76 -1.44
CA VAL A 177 -23.08 4.93 -0.87
C VAL A 177 -22.98 4.74 0.64
N LYS A 178 -21.75 4.84 1.18
CA LYS A 178 -21.51 4.62 2.60
C LYS A 178 -21.49 5.93 3.36
N SER A 179 -22.35 6.00 4.37
CA SER A 179 -22.26 7.01 5.44
C SER A 179 -21.97 6.29 6.73
N ILE A 180 -20.97 6.72 7.46
CA ILE A 180 -20.56 6.13 8.73
C ILE A 180 -20.66 7.14 9.85
N SER A 181 -21.00 6.70 11.06
CA SER A 181 -21.11 7.53 12.25
C SER A 181 -20.14 7.16 13.35
N ASN A 182 -19.21 6.25 13.08
CA ASN A 182 -18.17 5.82 14.01
C ASN A 182 -16.92 5.37 13.22
N ASP A 183 -15.87 5.02 13.93
CA ASP A 183 -14.62 4.56 13.31
C ASP A 183 -14.83 3.28 12.50
N VAL A 184 -14.26 3.25 11.30
CA VAL A 184 -14.19 2.07 10.44
C VAL A 184 -12.75 1.78 10.10
N ILE A 185 -12.31 0.57 10.40
CA ILE A 185 -10.96 0.10 10.23
C ILE A 185 -10.98 -1.18 9.42
N ILE A 186 -10.34 -1.19 8.26
CA ILE A 186 -10.30 -2.33 7.35
C ILE A 186 -8.84 -2.74 7.14
N ILE A 187 -8.51 -3.97 7.53
CA ILE A 187 -7.15 -4.50 7.53
C ILE A 187 -7.11 -5.82 6.77
N GLY A 188 -6.22 -5.94 5.78
CA GLY A 188 -5.83 -7.25 5.26
C GLY A 188 -5.11 -8.01 6.38
N ARG A 189 -5.67 -9.14 6.80
CA ARG A 189 -5.26 -9.85 8.01
C ARG A 189 -3.78 -10.22 8.01
N TYR A 190 -3.26 -10.60 6.86
CA TYR A 190 -1.90 -11.12 6.73
C TYR A 190 -1.04 -10.23 5.85
N ASP A 191 0.18 -9.92 6.27
CA ASP A 191 1.08 -9.00 5.57
C ASP A 191 1.59 -9.54 4.22
N ASP A 192 1.56 -10.85 4.02
CA ASP A 192 1.94 -11.53 2.78
C ASP A 192 0.75 -11.84 1.85
N GLU A 193 -0.47 -11.40 2.22
CA GLU A 193 -1.70 -11.67 1.49
C GLU A 193 -2.36 -10.36 1.08
N GLN A 194 -2.60 -10.18 -0.22
CA GLN A 194 -3.26 -8.97 -0.71
C GLN A 194 -4.71 -9.24 -1.06
N VAL A 195 -5.61 -8.96 -0.14
CA VAL A 195 -7.05 -9.01 -0.37
C VAL A 195 -7.51 -7.80 -1.17
N THR A 196 -8.58 -7.93 -1.95
CA THR A 196 -9.09 -6.87 -2.80
C THR A 196 -10.43 -6.34 -2.32
N LEU A 197 -10.49 -5.03 -2.05
CA LEU A 197 -11.71 -4.26 -1.87
C LEU A 197 -12.09 -3.59 -3.19
N ARG A 198 -13.28 -3.90 -3.72
CA ARG A 198 -13.86 -3.28 -4.93
C ARG A 198 -15.09 -2.45 -4.55
N PRO A 199 -14.94 -1.15 -4.30
CA PRO A 199 -16.08 -0.28 -4.04
C PRO A 199 -16.82 0.01 -5.35
N ILE A 200 -18.14 -0.20 -5.36
CA ILE A 200 -19.03 0.17 -6.46
C ILE A 200 -19.55 1.58 -6.28
N ASN A 201 -19.60 2.05 -5.06
CA ASN A 201 -19.98 3.42 -4.70
C ASN A 201 -19.02 4.04 -3.69
N CYS A 202 -19.09 5.36 -3.57
CA CYS A 202 -18.18 6.14 -2.73
C CYS A 202 -18.52 6.03 -1.23
N TRP A 203 -17.52 6.31 -0.41
CA TRP A 203 -17.70 6.65 1.00
C TRP A 203 -18.08 8.11 1.11
N LYS A 204 -19.22 8.39 1.75
CA LYS A 204 -19.79 9.72 1.85
C LYS A 204 -20.19 10.01 3.28
N SER A 205 -19.96 11.24 3.73
CA SER A 205 -20.38 11.68 5.06
C SER A 205 -19.90 10.77 6.19
N CYS A 206 -18.57 10.67 6.33
CA CYS A 206 -17.97 9.86 7.39
C CYS A 206 -17.82 10.67 8.68
N LYS A 207 -18.30 10.14 9.79
CA LYS A 207 -18.01 10.60 11.14
C LYS A 207 -17.08 9.59 11.79
N GLY A 208 -16.00 10.06 12.40
CA GLY A 208 -14.98 9.20 12.96
C GLY A 208 -13.80 8.93 12.00
N LYS A 209 -13.03 7.89 12.28
CA LYS A 209 -11.85 7.51 11.50
C LYS A 209 -12.24 6.58 10.36
N LEU A 210 -11.57 6.72 9.22
CA LEU A 210 -11.64 5.79 8.10
C LEU A 210 -10.22 5.32 7.77
N LEU A 211 -9.89 4.10 8.16
CA LEU A 211 -8.53 3.57 8.13
C LEU A 211 -8.46 2.30 7.29
N PHE A 212 -7.50 2.26 6.38
CA PHE A 212 -7.23 1.11 5.51
C PHE A 212 -5.77 0.68 5.66
N LYS A 213 -5.54 -0.63 5.81
CA LYS A 213 -4.20 -1.19 5.89
C LYS A 213 -4.09 -2.52 5.14
N ASN A 214 -2.99 -2.66 4.39
CA ASN A 214 -2.58 -3.92 3.78
C ASN A 214 -3.66 -4.55 2.86
N ILE A 215 -4.35 -3.73 2.06
CA ILE A 215 -5.34 -4.18 1.10
C ILE A 215 -5.11 -3.57 -0.28
N LYS A 216 -5.59 -4.25 -1.31
CA LYS A 216 -5.77 -3.65 -2.63
C LYS A 216 -7.15 -2.98 -2.69
N ILE A 217 -7.19 -1.69 -3.04
CA ILE A 217 -8.41 -0.94 -3.31
C ILE A 217 -8.51 -0.77 -4.83
N ASP A 218 -9.41 -1.50 -5.45
CA ASP A 218 -9.61 -1.48 -6.91
C ASP A 218 -10.79 -0.57 -7.25
N LEU A 219 -10.49 0.57 -7.87
CA LEU A 219 -11.48 1.61 -8.17
C LEU A 219 -12.15 1.45 -9.54
N SER A 220 -11.94 0.32 -10.23
CA SER A 220 -12.48 0.11 -11.59
C SER A 220 -13.99 0.27 -11.69
N ASP A 221 -14.75 -0.20 -10.71
CA ASP A 221 -16.21 -0.16 -10.72
C ASP A 221 -16.79 1.22 -10.42
N LEU A 222 -16.07 2.07 -9.70
CA LEU A 222 -16.47 3.46 -9.46
C LEU A 222 -16.54 4.29 -10.74
N ASN A 223 -15.83 3.91 -11.77
CA ASN A 223 -15.68 4.69 -12.99
C ASN A 223 -16.90 4.63 -13.93
N GLY A 224 -17.81 3.67 -13.72
CA GLY A 224 -19.01 3.47 -14.55
C GLY A 224 -20.32 4.06 -13.97
N GLY A 225 -20.30 4.58 -12.74
CA GLY A 225 -21.51 4.99 -12.05
C GLY A 225 -21.88 6.47 -12.18
N SER A 226 -23.15 6.80 -12.07
CA SER A 226 -23.69 8.17 -12.12
C SER A 226 -23.23 9.07 -10.94
N ASN A 227 -22.68 8.50 -9.88
CA ASN A 227 -22.09 9.21 -8.73
C ASN A 227 -20.58 9.37 -8.84
N ALA A 228 -20.11 9.23 -10.05
CA ALA A 228 -18.81 9.68 -10.53
C ALA A 228 -17.61 9.52 -9.61
N GLY A 229 -17.23 8.28 -9.36
CA GLY A 229 -15.82 7.94 -9.40
C GLY A 229 -14.91 8.36 -8.25
N TYR A 230 -15.35 9.05 -7.23
CA TYR A 230 -14.54 9.36 -6.07
C TYR A 230 -14.59 8.20 -5.08
N PHE A 231 -13.44 7.78 -4.56
CA PHE A 231 -13.43 6.75 -3.52
C PHE A 231 -14.02 7.28 -2.21
N ILE A 232 -13.54 8.45 -1.77
CA ILE A 232 -14.08 9.16 -0.61
C ILE A 232 -14.62 10.50 -1.11
N ASN A 233 -15.93 10.65 -1.08
CA ASN A 233 -16.62 11.86 -1.48
C ASN A 233 -17.34 12.49 -0.29
N ASN A 234 -16.75 13.52 0.24
CA ASN A 234 -17.28 14.17 1.41
C ASN A 234 -18.27 15.29 1.02
N ALA A 235 -19.38 14.93 0.41
CA ALA A 235 -20.41 15.84 -0.07
C ALA A 235 -21.55 16.11 0.93
N GLY A 236 -21.46 15.55 2.13
CA GLY A 236 -22.48 15.71 3.17
C GLY A 236 -22.30 16.94 4.04
N VAL A 237 -23.37 17.39 4.68
CA VAL A 237 -23.32 18.35 5.77
C VAL A 237 -22.75 17.65 6.99
N ILE A 238 -21.56 18.05 7.43
CA ILE A 238 -20.91 17.51 8.60
C ILE A 238 -20.74 18.61 9.61
N SER A 239 -20.95 18.26 10.85
CA SER A 239 -20.75 19.19 11.96
C SER A 239 -19.26 19.32 12.26
N LYS A 240 -18.85 20.44 12.81
CA LYS A 240 -17.48 20.66 13.26
C LYS A 240 -17.06 19.52 14.21
N GLY A 241 -15.93 18.87 13.91
CA GLY A 241 -15.39 17.78 14.73
C GLY A 241 -15.87 16.37 14.35
N ASP A 242 -16.70 16.22 13.30
CA ASP A 242 -17.21 14.90 12.90
C ASP A 242 -16.15 13.99 12.24
N PHE A 243 -15.12 14.58 11.60
CA PHE A 243 -14.00 13.82 11.06
C PHE A 243 -12.76 13.96 11.90
N THR A 244 -12.06 12.84 12.06
CA THR A 244 -10.77 12.90 12.70
C THR A 244 -9.66 12.48 11.73
N ASP A 245 -9.74 11.29 11.13
CA ASP A 245 -8.63 10.77 10.35
C ASP A 245 -9.08 9.99 9.12
N ILE A 246 -8.37 10.15 8.01
CA ILE A 246 -8.43 9.29 6.83
C ILE A 246 -7.03 8.78 6.56
N CYS A 247 -6.80 7.48 6.74
CA CYS A 247 -5.48 6.89 6.57
C CYS A 247 -5.52 5.69 5.63
N ILE A 248 -4.57 5.66 4.70
CA ILE A 248 -4.32 4.55 3.79
C ILE A 248 -2.85 4.17 3.93
N ASP A 249 -2.59 2.95 4.39
CA ASP A 249 -1.27 2.51 4.84
C ASP A 249 -0.97 1.13 4.28
N ASN A 250 0.20 0.97 3.67
CA ASN A 250 0.64 -0.29 3.06
C ASN A 250 -0.40 -0.91 2.11
N CYS A 251 -0.99 -0.09 1.25
CA CYS A 251 -2.05 -0.49 0.33
C CYS A 251 -1.59 -0.45 -1.13
N LEU A 252 -2.40 -1.06 -2.02
CA LEU A 252 -2.35 -0.81 -3.45
C LEU A 252 -3.67 -0.15 -3.86
N ILE A 253 -3.64 1.07 -4.38
CA ILE A 253 -4.81 1.72 -4.97
C ILE A 253 -4.68 1.62 -6.49
N ALA A 254 -5.55 0.82 -7.11
CA ALA A 254 -5.53 0.55 -8.53
C ALA A 254 -6.67 1.25 -9.28
N ASN A 255 -6.45 1.52 -10.57
CA ASN A 255 -7.45 2.08 -11.47
C ASN A 255 -7.96 3.47 -11.04
N VAL A 256 -7.07 4.35 -10.61
CA VAL A 256 -7.43 5.71 -10.18
C VAL A 256 -7.73 6.58 -11.41
N LEU A 257 -9.00 6.88 -11.66
CA LEU A 257 -9.48 7.80 -12.71
C LEU A 257 -10.07 9.10 -12.16
N LYS A 258 -10.31 9.16 -10.86
CA LYS A 258 -10.87 10.31 -10.13
C LYS A 258 -10.11 10.50 -8.83
N PRO A 259 -10.22 11.65 -8.15
CA PRO A 259 -9.63 11.83 -6.84
C PRO A 259 -9.94 10.70 -5.87
N ILE A 260 -8.94 10.25 -5.15
CA ILE A 260 -9.11 9.30 -4.04
C ILE A 260 -9.97 9.94 -2.95
N TYR A 261 -9.66 11.18 -2.61
CA TYR A 261 -10.46 12.01 -1.72
C TYR A 261 -10.93 13.27 -2.44
N TYR A 262 -12.23 13.54 -2.33
CA TYR A 262 -12.85 14.74 -2.87
C TYR A 262 -13.76 15.38 -1.83
N ASP A 263 -13.58 16.67 -1.61
CA ASP A 263 -14.44 17.50 -0.79
C ASP A 263 -15.28 18.43 -1.67
N ALA A 264 -16.56 18.10 -1.81
CA ALA A 264 -17.52 18.88 -2.58
C ALA A 264 -18.42 19.77 -1.72
N ALA A 265 -18.27 19.75 -0.42
CA ALA A 265 -19.13 20.51 0.49
C ALA A 265 -18.97 22.01 0.28
N GLN A 266 -20.04 22.66 -0.11
CA GLN A 266 -19.99 24.06 -0.51
C GLN A 266 -20.20 25.07 0.63
N LYS A 267 -20.67 24.67 1.80
CA LYS A 267 -21.18 25.64 2.79
C LYS A 267 -21.07 25.22 4.25
N THR A 268 -20.49 24.12 4.58
CA THR A 268 -20.46 23.63 5.96
C THR A 268 -19.08 23.33 6.47
N TYR A 269 -18.93 23.42 7.78
CA TYR A 269 -17.69 23.20 8.51
C TYR A 269 -17.17 21.79 8.28
N PHE A 270 -15.94 21.72 7.83
CA PHE A 270 -15.26 20.48 7.60
C PHE A 270 -13.96 20.50 8.39
N GLY A 271 -13.72 19.47 9.13
CA GLY A 271 -12.44 19.28 9.79
C GLY A 271 -11.99 17.84 9.60
N ILE A 272 -10.84 17.64 9.00
CA ILE A 272 -10.11 16.38 9.08
C ILE A 272 -8.82 16.67 9.81
N ASP A 273 -8.60 16.02 10.94
CA ASP A 273 -7.39 16.21 11.71
C ASP A 273 -6.19 15.70 10.93
N ASN A 274 -6.33 14.53 10.26
CA ASN A 274 -5.23 13.95 9.52
C ASN A 274 -5.71 13.25 8.24
N ILE A 275 -5.07 13.58 7.11
CA ILE A 275 -5.11 12.76 5.89
C ILE A 275 -3.72 12.17 5.71
N SER A 276 -3.60 10.86 5.78
CA SER A 276 -2.33 10.16 5.65
C SER A 276 -2.41 9.07 4.57
N VAL A 277 -1.50 9.13 3.60
CA VAL A 277 -1.28 8.05 2.63
C VAL A 277 0.19 7.70 2.70
N GLN A 278 0.49 6.48 3.14
CA GLN A 278 1.88 6.08 3.32
C GLN A 278 2.11 4.61 2.96
N ASP A 279 3.35 4.31 2.58
CA ASP A 279 3.79 2.96 2.19
C ASP A 279 2.88 2.33 1.12
N THR A 280 2.26 3.16 0.28
CA THR A 280 1.17 2.79 -0.63
C THR A 280 1.59 2.93 -2.09
N ARG A 281 1.17 1.98 -2.90
CA ARG A 281 1.31 2.03 -4.35
C ARG A 281 0.01 2.55 -4.97
N ILE A 282 0.11 3.53 -5.87
CA ILE A 282 -1.04 4.17 -6.50
C ILE A 282 -0.88 4.11 -8.01
N GLU A 283 -1.77 3.37 -8.67
CA GLU A 283 -1.83 3.28 -10.12
C GLU A 283 -2.84 4.28 -10.66
N VAL A 284 -2.36 5.29 -11.37
CA VAL A 284 -3.19 6.37 -11.92
C VAL A 284 -3.41 6.16 -13.40
N ASN A 285 -4.68 6.18 -13.81
CA ASN A 285 -5.11 6.01 -15.19
C ASN A 285 -5.84 7.24 -15.75
N ALA A 286 -5.79 8.37 -15.05
CA ALA A 286 -6.47 9.61 -15.42
C ALA A 286 -5.50 10.67 -15.94
N ILE A 287 -5.97 11.47 -16.90
CA ILE A 287 -5.14 12.50 -17.55
C ILE A 287 -5.06 13.78 -16.73
N LYS A 288 -6.14 14.20 -16.06
CA LYS A 288 -6.20 15.48 -15.31
C LYS A 288 -6.98 15.29 -14.02
N ILE A 289 -6.30 15.03 -12.93
CA ILE A 289 -6.91 14.90 -11.60
C ILE A 289 -6.00 15.45 -10.50
N ALA A 290 -6.60 15.72 -9.34
CA ALA A 290 -5.87 15.79 -8.08
C ALA A 290 -6.17 14.53 -7.28
N LEU A 291 -5.17 13.82 -6.77
CA LEU A 291 -5.37 12.61 -5.97
C LEU A 291 -6.14 12.92 -4.70
N ILE A 292 -5.74 13.99 -4.03
CA ILE A 292 -6.43 14.56 -2.87
C ILE A 292 -6.94 15.94 -3.28
N ASN A 293 -8.23 16.06 -3.45
CA ASN A 293 -8.86 17.29 -3.94
C ASN A 293 -9.77 17.90 -2.87
N ILE A 294 -9.24 18.87 -2.17
CA ILE A 294 -9.95 19.66 -1.17
C ILE A 294 -10.43 20.94 -1.86
N TYR A 295 -11.57 20.86 -2.51
CA TYR A 295 -12.00 21.91 -3.42
C TYR A 295 -12.78 23.04 -2.77
N LYS A 296 -13.59 22.77 -1.76
CA LYS A 296 -14.49 23.76 -1.14
C LYS A 296 -14.62 23.71 0.38
N GLY A 297 -14.03 22.78 1.04
CA GLY A 297 -14.11 22.56 2.48
C GLY A 297 -13.43 23.59 3.37
N PHE A 298 -12.95 24.62 2.75
CA PHE A 298 -12.05 25.59 3.34
C PHE A 298 -12.64 26.59 4.25
N ASN A 299 -13.91 26.83 4.12
CA ASN A 299 -14.46 28.00 4.78
C ASN A 299 -14.33 27.96 6.30
N LEU A 300 -13.99 26.80 6.85
CA LEU A 300 -14.17 26.62 8.28
C LEU A 300 -13.29 25.51 8.84
N GLY A 301 -12.33 25.04 8.07
CA GLY A 301 -11.72 23.77 8.30
C GLY A 301 -10.57 23.75 9.24
N ASP A 302 -10.63 22.77 10.06
CA ASP A 302 -9.56 22.37 10.93
C ASP A 302 -8.79 21.21 10.31
N TYR A 303 -8.33 21.34 9.05
CA TYR A 303 -7.33 20.41 8.51
C TYR A 303 -6.02 20.67 9.25
N LYS A 304 -5.48 19.65 9.93
CA LYS A 304 -4.25 19.81 10.72
C LYS A 304 -3.05 19.25 10.01
N THR A 305 -3.15 18.03 9.48
CA THR A 305 -2.01 17.37 8.88
C THR A 305 -2.38 16.68 7.56
N PHE A 306 -1.44 16.75 6.62
CA PHE A 306 -1.45 15.96 5.40
C PHE A 306 -0.11 15.23 5.29
N ASN A 307 -0.11 13.91 5.33
CA ASN A 307 1.07 13.08 5.22
C ASN A 307 1.00 12.23 3.96
N PHE A 308 1.96 12.41 3.07
CA PHE A 308 2.10 11.60 1.86
C PHE A 308 3.54 11.09 1.82
N LYS A 309 3.76 9.87 2.35
CA LYS A 309 5.11 9.36 2.64
C LYS A 309 5.34 7.96 2.09
N ASN A 310 6.55 7.72 1.57
CA ASN A 310 7.01 6.41 1.13
C ASN A 310 6.11 5.77 0.06
N ASN A 311 5.43 6.57 -0.77
CA ASN A 311 4.52 6.05 -1.78
C ASN A 311 5.20 5.88 -3.13
N ILE A 312 4.66 4.97 -3.93
CA ILE A 312 4.96 4.85 -5.35
C ILE A 312 3.70 5.22 -6.12
N VAL A 313 3.73 6.34 -6.82
CA VAL A 313 2.63 6.81 -7.67
C VAL A 313 3.07 6.67 -9.12
N TYR A 314 2.35 5.88 -9.88
CA TYR A 314 2.77 5.57 -11.24
C TYR A 314 1.61 5.48 -12.22
N SER A 315 1.92 5.71 -13.48
CA SER A 315 1.05 5.38 -14.60
C SER A 315 1.82 4.54 -15.62
N GLN A 316 1.13 3.62 -16.28
CA GLN A 316 1.71 2.84 -17.37
C GLN A 316 1.99 3.69 -18.60
N THR A 317 1.26 4.79 -18.77
CA THR A 317 1.44 5.77 -19.84
C THR A 317 1.65 7.14 -19.24
N PRO A 318 2.43 8.04 -19.88
CA PRO A 318 2.61 9.40 -19.40
C PRO A 318 1.28 10.10 -19.20
N GLN A 319 1.13 10.73 -18.04
CA GLN A 319 -0.10 11.44 -17.66
C GLN A 319 0.15 12.93 -17.60
N GLU A 320 -0.75 13.71 -18.16
CA GLU A 320 -0.72 15.16 -18.09
C GLU A 320 -1.58 15.64 -16.91
N GLY A 321 -1.04 16.56 -16.12
CA GLY A 321 -1.85 17.34 -15.19
C GLY A 321 -2.31 16.61 -13.93
N VAL A 322 -1.62 15.59 -13.49
CA VAL A 322 -1.90 14.95 -12.21
C VAL A 322 -1.32 15.78 -11.07
N GLN A 323 -2.17 16.15 -10.14
CA GLN A 323 -1.81 16.84 -8.90
C GLN A 323 -1.86 15.85 -7.74
N ILE A 324 -0.92 15.97 -6.81
CA ILE A 324 -0.98 15.15 -5.59
C ILE A 324 -1.99 15.74 -4.62
N LEU A 325 -1.90 17.06 -4.41
CA LEU A 325 -2.79 17.79 -3.54
C LEU A 325 -3.29 19.03 -4.26
N ASN A 326 -4.60 19.14 -4.40
CA ASN A 326 -5.25 20.38 -4.78
C ASN A 326 -6.01 20.95 -3.58
N TRP A 327 -5.46 21.99 -3.03
CA TRP A 327 -6.09 22.76 -1.99
C TRP A 327 -6.46 24.12 -2.55
N ALA A 328 -7.50 24.15 -3.34
CA ALA A 328 -7.90 25.36 -4.03
C ALA A 328 -9.15 25.91 -3.41
N THR A 329 -9.03 27.01 -2.71
CA THR A 329 -10.16 27.93 -2.71
C THR A 329 -9.86 29.30 -2.29
N GLY A 330 -10.74 30.19 -2.73
CA GLY A 330 -10.61 31.57 -2.49
C GLY A 330 -10.59 31.98 -1.00
N ASN A 331 -9.88 33.01 -0.77
CA ASN A 331 -10.05 34.13 0.18
C ASN A 331 -10.48 33.91 1.65
N ILE A 332 -10.45 32.71 2.21
CA ILE A 332 -10.80 32.57 3.61
C ILE A 332 -9.55 32.24 4.42
N PRO A 333 -9.15 33.12 5.32
CA PRO A 333 -8.06 32.81 6.22
C PRO A 333 -8.46 31.64 7.12
N LEU A 334 -7.59 30.63 7.24
CA LEU A 334 -7.64 29.68 8.35
C LEU A 334 -7.60 30.51 9.63
N SER A 335 -8.68 30.51 10.39
CA SER A 335 -8.79 31.38 11.53
C SER A 335 -7.82 31.04 12.64
N ASP A 336 -7.46 29.75 12.80
CA ASP A 336 -6.70 29.30 13.97
C ASP A 336 -5.77 28.09 13.73
N GLY A 337 -5.52 27.65 12.50
CA GLY A 337 -4.73 26.44 12.25
C GLY A 337 -3.71 26.56 11.12
N VAL A 338 -2.54 26.00 11.34
CA VAL A 338 -1.52 25.78 10.31
C VAL A 338 -1.69 24.36 9.83
N LEU A 339 -2.04 24.16 8.56
CA LEU A 339 -1.89 22.85 7.96
C LEU A 339 -0.41 22.51 7.87
N SER A 340 -0.04 21.36 8.40
CA SER A 340 1.26 20.76 8.16
C SER A 340 1.14 19.74 7.06
N ALA A 341 1.79 19.96 5.92
CA ALA A 341 1.82 19.02 4.80
C ALA A 341 3.22 18.48 4.60
N GLU A 342 3.34 17.17 4.62
CA GLU A 342 4.61 16.46 4.42
C GLU A 342 4.51 15.50 3.24
N ILE A 343 5.34 15.71 2.22
CA ILE A 343 5.44 14.88 1.01
C ILE A 343 6.88 14.41 0.94
N ILE A 344 7.11 13.22 1.49
CA ILE A 344 8.47 12.77 1.80
C ILE A 344 8.69 11.34 1.28
N ASN A 345 9.85 11.16 0.64
CA ASN A 345 10.33 9.84 0.23
C ASN A 345 9.37 9.09 -0.71
N ASN A 346 8.77 9.82 -1.66
CA ASN A 346 7.89 9.21 -2.65
C ASN A 346 8.60 9.07 -4.00
N THR A 347 8.13 8.11 -4.80
CA THR A 347 8.55 7.95 -6.19
C THR A 347 7.34 8.18 -7.10
N PHE A 348 7.47 9.11 -8.04
CA PHE A 348 6.45 9.46 -9.02
C PHE A 348 6.95 9.10 -10.42
N VAL A 349 6.27 8.17 -11.09
CA VAL A 349 6.66 7.66 -12.41
C VAL A 349 5.59 7.96 -13.44
N ASN A 350 5.95 8.62 -14.53
CA ASN A 350 5.05 9.03 -15.61
C ASN A 350 3.86 9.91 -15.16
N MET A 351 4.03 10.67 -14.07
CA MET A 351 2.91 11.38 -13.43
C MET A 351 2.90 12.86 -13.69
N ILE A 352 3.99 13.41 -14.20
CA ILE A 352 4.14 14.85 -14.31
C ILE A 352 3.83 15.32 -15.73
N GLY A 353 2.82 16.13 -15.83
CA GLY A 353 2.48 16.88 -17.03
C GLY A 353 2.50 18.38 -16.79
N SER A 354 1.83 19.12 -17.65
CA SER A 354 1.88 20.57 -17.77
C SER A 354 1.28 21.38 -16.62
N ASN A 355 0.88 20.76 -15.50
CA ASN A 355 0.11 21.41 -14.45
C ASN A 355 0.75 21.36 -13.06
N ILE A 356 0.14 22.15 -12.18
CA ILE A 356 0.47 22.35 -10.78
C ILE A 356 0.46 21.05 -10.01
N PHE A 357 1.60 20.69 -9.42
CA PHE A 357 1.73 19.44 -8.66
C PHE A 357 1.07 19.54 -7.28
N PHE A 358 1.26 20.69 -6.64
CA PHE A 358 0.71 21.01 -5.34
C PHE A 358 0.10 22.39 -5.36
N ARG A 359 -1.06 22.55 -4.78
CA ARG A 359 -1.75 23.82 -4.65
C ARG A 359 -2.13 24.07 -3.21
N TYR A 360 -1.74 25.19 -2.64
CA TYR A 360 -1.83 25.48 -1.21
C TYR A 360 -2.50 26.78 -0.88
N GLN A 361 -2.93 26.87 0.38
CA GLN A 361 -3.43 28.11 0.97
C GLN A 361 -2.46 28.76 1.97
N LYS A 362 -2.80 30.00 2.33
CA LYS A 362 -2.12 30.78 3.34
C LYS A 362 -2.07 30.04 4.68
N GLY A 363 -0.92 30.08 5.35
CA GLY A 363 -0.72 29.45 6.65
C GLY A 363 -0.32 27.96 6.58
N THR A 364 -0.08 27.40 5.39
CA THR A 364 0.42 26.04 5.26
C THR A 364 1.92 25.97 5.53
N SER A 365 2.33 25.03 6.38
CA SER A 365 3.71 24.56 6.46
C SER A 365 3.86 23.35 5.54
N LEU A 366 4.84 23.38 4.63
CA LEU A 366 5.01 22.37 3.61
C LEU A 366 6.44 21.87 3.57
N THR A 367 6.59 20.55 3.68
CA THR A 367 7.87 19.88 3.46
C THR A 367 7.75 18.95 2.24
N ILE A 368 8.60 19.17 1.23
CA ILE A 368 8.74 18.28 0.07
C ILE A 368 10.18 17.81 0.03
N SER A 369 10.45 16.59 0.46
CA SER A 369 11.83 16.12 0.56
C SER A 369 12.02 14.65 0.19
N LYS A 370 13.21 14.34 -0.32
CA LYS A 370 13.64 12.97 -0.63
C LYS A 370 12.74 12.26 -1.65
N ASN A 371 12.07 13.02 -2.52
CA ASN A 371 11.22 12.41 -3.54
C ASN A 371 11.99 12.21 -4.85
N ILE A 372 11.57 11.20 -5.59
CA ILE A 372 12.01 10.93 -6.96
C ILE A 372 10.86 11.25 -7.89
N PHE A 373 11.09 12.16 -8.84
CA PHE A 373 10.15 12.51 -9.89
C PHE A 373 10.72 12.03 -11.22
N ASP A 374 10.19 10.94 -11.75
CA ASP A 374 10.50 10.46 -13.10
C ASP A 374 9.50 11.07 -14.08
N VAL A 375 9.97 12.10 -14.77
CA VAL A 375 9.17 12.87 -15.72
C VAL A 375 9.36 12.29 -17.10
N SER A 376 8.25 11.91 -17.75
CA SER A 376 8.33 11.46 -19.12
C SER A 376 8.90 12.56 -20.04
N PRO A 377 9.89 12.26 -20.89
CA PRO A 377 10.44 13.21 -21.85
C PRO A 377 9.41 13.68 -22.88
N GLU A 378 8.30 12.95 -23.05
CA GLU A 378 7.21 13.30 -23.95
C GLU A 378 6.21 14.30 -23.33
N ALA A 379 6.33 14.57 -22.04
CA ALA A 379 5.46 15.55 -21.38
C ALA A 379 5.79 16.97 -21.89
N GLU A 380 4.88 17.56 -22.62
CA GLU A 380 4.94 18.99 -22.94
C GLU A 380 4.62 19.79 -21.69
N PHE A 381 5.64 20.30 -21.05
CA PHE A 381 5.48 21.17 -19.90
C PHE A 381 4.91 22.52 -20.32
N GLY A 382 3.67 22.78 -19.96
CA GLY A 382 3.13 24.13 -19.97
C GLY A 382 3.95 25.07 -19.05
N SER A 383 3.63 26.34 -19.05
CA SER A 383 4.39 27.36 -18.31
C SER A 383 4.28 27.31 -16.77
N TYR A 384 3.60 26.34 -16.18
CA TYR A 384 3.27 26.32 -14.75
C TYR A 384 3.70 24.99 -14.11
N TYR A 385 4.79 24.99 -13.37
CA TYR A 385 5.33 23.80 -12.73
C TYR A 385 4.97 23.66 -11.25
N TYR A 386 4.84 24.77 -10.55
CA TYR A 386 4.36 24.87 -9.18
C TYR A 386 3.53 26.13 -9.09
N SER A 387 2.30 26.03 -8.68
CA SER A 387 1.53 27.22 -8.33
C SER A 387 1.23 27.19 -6.84
N PHE A 388 1.79 28.15 -6.16
CA PHE A 388 1.33 28.54 -4.84
C PHE A 388 0.28 29.63 -5.04
N LEU A 389 -0.85 29.54 -4.37
CA LEU A 389 -1.84 30.59 -4.45
C LEU A 389 -1.29 31.92 -3.92
N GLU A 390 -1.59 33.02 -4.60
CA GLU A 390 -1.06 34.36 -4.33
C GLU A 390 -1.23 34.83 -2.91
N SER A 391 -2.27 34.37 -2.22
CA SER A 391 -2.57 34.78 -0.84
C SER A 391 -1.80 33.99 0.22
N CYS A 392 -0.97 33.04 -0.20
CA CYS A 392 -0.24 32.18 0.71
C CYS A 392 1.17 32.69 0.97
N THR A 393 1.55 32.71 2.23
CA THR A 393 2.94 32.80 2.66
C THR A 393 3.28 31.48 3.40
N PRO A 394 3.31 30.33 2.71
CA PRO A 394 3.63 29.09 3.37
C PRO A 394 5.10 29.08 3.77
N GLN A 395 5.38 28.43 4.89
CA GLN A 395 6.72 28.01 5.18
C GLN A 395 6.99 26.77 4.32
N ILE A 396 7.85 26.89 3.33
CA ILE A 396 8.15 25.81 2.38
C ILE A 396 9.57 25.34 2.60
N ASP A 397 9.71 24.04 2.76
CA ASP A 397 10.98 23.33 2.83
C ASP A 397 11.04 22.30 1.68
N VAL A 398 11.96 22.52 0.72
CA VAL A 398 12.12 21.65 -0.44
C VAL A 398 13.58 21.19 -0.50
N THR A 399 13.83 19.94 -0.14
CA THR A 399 15.19 19.42 0.02
C THR A 399 15.35 18.00 -0.52
N ASP A 400 16.54 17.70 -1.04
CA ASP A 400 16.98 16.34 -1.40
C ASP A 400 16.08 15.61 -2.41
N ASN A 401 15.38 16.34 -3.28
CA ASN A 401 14.58 15.73 -4.32
C ASN A 401 15.39 15.47 -5.59
N ILE A 402 15.08 14.38 -6.28
CA ILE A 402 15.69 13.97 -7.55
C ILE A 402 14.66 14.07 -8.66
N VAL A 403 15.03 14.64 -9.79
CA VAL A 403 14.17 14.75 -10.97
C VAL A 403 14.87 14.21 -12.19
N TYR A 404 14.26 13.23 -12.84
CA TYR A 404 14.70 12.66 -14.10
C TYR A 404 13.86 13.18 -15.27
N GLY A 405 14.46 13.27 -16.46
CA GLY A 405 13.74 13.54 -17.71
C GLY A 405 13.35 15.00 -17.95
N LEU A 406 13.76 15.95 -17.11
CA LEU A 406 13.47 17.36 -17.32
C LEU A 406 14.33 17.97 -18.42
N THR A 407 13.71 18.41 -19.50
CA THR A 407 14.37 19.15 -20.59
C THR A 407 14.37 20.67 -20.35
N LYS A 408 13.56 21.16 -19.44
CA LYS A 408 13.44 22.60 -19.10
C LYS A 408 13.70 22.83 -17.61
N ASN A 409 14.00 24.07 -17.24
CA ASN A 409 14.22 24.42 -15.85
C ASN A 409 12.95 24.22 -15.04
N TRP A 410 13.07 23.55 -13.92
CA TRP A 410 12.03 23.48 -12.92
C TRP A 410 11.88 24.87 -12.26
N ASN A 411 10.80 25.52 -12.52
CA ASN A 411 10.52 26.85 -12.00
C ASN A 411 9.47 26.77 -10.89
N TYR A 412 9.79 27.41 -9.77
CA TYR A 412 8.77 27.77 -8.82
C TYR A 412 7.95 28.89 -9.44
N TYR A 413 6.73 28.60 -9.86
CA TYR A 413 5.85 29.65 -10.34
C TYR A 413 5.09 30.25 -9.16
N HIS A 414 5.21 31.55 -8.99
CA HIS A 414 4.29 32.32 -8.18
C HIS A 414 3.80 33.52 -8.97
N THR A 415 2.57 33.86 -8.77
CA THR A 415 1.89 34.95 -9.46
C THR A 415 2.11 36.29 -8.77
N SER A 416 2.80 36.32 -7.62
CA SER A 416 3.12 37.56 -6.91
C SER A 416 4.48 37.51 -6.22
N SER A 417 5.02 38.70 -5.96
CA SER A 417 6.31 38.95 -5.32
C SER A 417 6.44 38.52 -3.85
N LEU A 418 5.49 37.76 -3.32
CA LEU A 418 5.37 37.45 -1.90
C LEU A 418 5.82 36.04 -1.51
N VAL A 419 6.18 35.19 -2.45
CA VAL A 419 6.72 33.86 -2.11
C VAL A 419 8.21 34.00 -1.89
N LYS A 420 8.65 33.78 -0.68
CA LYS A 420 10.08 33.63 -0.39
C LYS A 420 10.58 32.37 -1.10
N GLU A 421 11.80 32.44 -1.64
CA GLU A 421 12.53 31.25 -2.01
C GLU A 421 12.51 30.24 -0.85
N PRO A 422 12.56 28.90 -1.14
CA PRO A 422 12.61 27.89 -0.11
C PRO A 422 13.64 28.27 0.96
N THR A 423 13.24 28.22 2.21
CA THR A 423 14.06 28.67 3.34
C THR A 423 15.29 27.80 3.57
N SER A 424 15.34 26.60 2.99
CA SER A 424 16.50 25.72 2.93
C SER A 424 16.83 25.40 1.47
N GLY A 425 18.11 25.37 1.16
CA GLY A 425 18.64 25.36 -0.20
C GLY A 425 17.99 24.36 -1.14
N ASN A 426 17.80 24.80 -2.36
CA ASN A 426 17.28 24.00 -3.48
C ASN A 426 18.24 22.85 -3.84
N ASN A 427 18.16 21.74 -3.14
CA ASN A 427 18.90 20.54 -3.49
C ASN A 427 18.05 19.66 -4.42
N ILE A 428 17.68 20.18 -5.59
CA ILE A 428 17.10 19.38 -6.65
C ILE A 428 18.24 18.90 -7.55
N THR A 429 18.56 17.64 -7.46
CA THR A 429 19.51 17.03 -8.39
C THR A 429 18.78 16.69 -9.68
N LYS A 430 19.26 17.24 -10.79
CA LYS A 430 18.77 16.91 -12.14
C LYS A 430 19.64 15.83 -12.73
N HIS A 431 19.06 14.80 -13.28
CA HIS A 431 19.73 13.76 -14.03
C HIS A 431 19.18 13.66 -15.46
#